data_439fea178e7d1fac69d0596698bd3b67
#
_entry.id   439fea178e7d1fac69d0596698bd3b67
#
_cell.length_a   1.000
_cell.length_b   1.000
_cell.length_c   1.000
_cell.angle_alpha   90.00
_cell.angle_beta   90.00
_cell.angle_gamma   90.00
#
_symmetry.space_group_name_H-M   'P 1'
#
loop_
_entity.id
_entity.type
_entity.pdbx_description
1 polymer ?
#
loop_
_entity_poly.entity_id
_entity_poly.type
_entity_poly.pdbx_seq_one_letter_code
_entity_poly.pdbx_strand_id
1 'polypeptide(L)'
;MTYTMGTYRKKLQGTAQYTSFIPAPLSTVQMEEELLTPFVTEAQEAIDQLNQTLCELNEEEVENVLRKEAEASWMLSAGKYFFPFGIPSFSSQWNEEEQEEIRQLTEASTYALDSLETLPLCGRLLKNAHYLMCQSTLYEKKYPGEFRNSPVWIGPEGCNLKNALFVPPTEEDMTEAFSELEKFIHEKSDLHILIQAALIHYQFEAIHPFIDANGRTGRLLHLLFLFDHKVIREPAFIFSYTLGKYALRYYTELQKVHESGAYESWVIFFLQTLKEAAQQTTRFLSTPPPSFG
;
A
#
# COMPACT_ATOMS: atom_id res chain seq x y z
N MET A 1 7.71 27.45 -0.03
CA MET A 1 7.54 27.03 -1.46
C MET A 1 6.19 26.36 -1.58
N THR A 2 5.41 26.64 -2.62
CA THR A 2 4.10 25.98 -2.83
C THR A 2 4.40 24.74 -3.65
N TYR A 3 4.39 23.58 -3.00
CA TYR A 3 4.59 22.29 -3.69
C TYR A 3 3.41 21.97 -4.57
N THR A 4 3.65 21.40 -5.74
CA THR A 4 2.58 21.00 -6.64
C THR A 4 2.01 19.67 -6.19
N MET A 5 0.97 19.70 -5.37
CA MET A 5 0.27 18.52 -4.87
C MET A 5 -0.54 17.78 -5.95
N GLY A 6 -0.99 18.50 -6.96
CA GLY A 6 -1.90 18.06 -8.01
C GLY A 6 -2.95 19.13 -8.32
N THR A 7 -3.98 18.73 -9.03
CA THR A 7 -5.05 19.64 -9.46
C THR A 7 -6.44 19.11 -9.15
N TYR A 8 -7.34 20.01 -8.74
CA TYR A 8 -8.76 19.71 -8.59
C TYR A 8 -9.50 20.09 -9.86
N ARG A 9 -10.21 19.15 -10.47
CA ARG A 9 -10.96 19.35 -11.71
C ARG A 9 -12.46 19.12 -11.48
N LYS A 10 -13.26 20.13 -11.82
CA LYS A 10 -14.73 20.00 -11.81
C LYS A 10 -15.18 19.17 -12.99
N LYS A 11 -16.05 18.20 -12.73
CA LYS A 11 -16.63 17.29 -13.72
C LYS A 11 -18.15 17.41 -13.69
N LEU A 12 -18.76 17.25 -14.87
CA LEU A 12 -20.20 17.43 -15.10
C LEU A 12 -20.67 18.87 -14.81
N GLN A 13 -21.96 19.12 -14.92
CA GLN A 13 -22.60 20.43 -14.70
C GLN A 13 -23.88 20.27 -13.88
N GLY A 14 -24.36 21.41 -13.34
CA GLY A 14 -25.61 21.45 -12.59
C GLY A 14 -25.59 20.60 -11.33
N THR A 15 -26.68 19.92 -11.06
CA THR A 15 -26.84 19.11 -9.87
C THR A 15 -25.99 17.83 -9.86
N ALA A 16 -25.42 17.43 -10.99
CA ALA A 16 -24.53 16.26 -11.10
C ALA A 16 -23.04 16.62 -10.92
N GLN A 17 -22.69 17.89 -10.73
CA GLN A 17 -21.31 18.36 -10.62
C GLN A 17 -20.62 17.74 -9.38
N TYR A 18 -19.38 17.31 -9.58
CA TYR A 18 -18.44 16.89 -8.50
C TYR A 18 -17.03 17.38 -8.85
N THR A 19 -16.12 17.24 -7.90
CA THR A 19 -14.70 17.62 -8.07
C THR A 19 -13.83 16.39 -7.87
N SER A 20 -12.98 16.05 -8.86
CA SER A 20 -11.97 15.00 -8.77
C SER A 20 -10.58 15.59 -8.54
N PHE A 21 -9.74 14.89 -7.83
CA PHE A 21 -8.33 15.23 -7.64
C PHE A 21 -7.47 14.45 -8.64
N ILE A 22 -6.51 15.12 -9.25
CA ILE A 22 -5.50 14.52 -10.13
C ILE A 22 -4.15 14.78 -9.47
N PRO A 23 -3.45 13.74 -8.96
CA PRO A 23 -2.16 13.93 -8.31
C PRO A 23 -1.11 14.39 -9.32
N ALA A 24 -0.17 15.22 -8.88
CA ALA A 24 0.96 15.63 -9.71
C ALA A 24 1.87 14.43 -10.00
N PRO A 25 2.54 14.37 -11.15
CA PRO A 25 3.57 13.37 -11.39
C PRO A 25 4.66 13.44 -10.33
N LEU A 26 5.10 12.30 -9.79
CA LEU A 26 6.09 12.23 -8.72
C LEU A 26 7.43 12.85 -9.10
N SER A 27 7.79 12.82 -10.39
CA SER A 27 8.98 13.49 -10.92
C SER A 27 8.98 15.02 -10.75
N THR A 28 7.82 15.63 -10.47
CA THR A 28 7.68 17.07 -10.23
C THR A 28 7.63 17.45 -8.74
N VAL A 29 7.57 16.47 -7.85
CA VAL A 29 7.53 16.68 -6.41
C VAL A 29 8.90 17.13 -5.92
N GLN A 30 8.92 18.23 -5.17
CA GLN A 30 10.11 18.75 -4.51
C GLN A 30 9.94 18.64 -3.00
N MET A 31 10.98 18.23 -2.30
CA MET A 31 10.99 18.05 -0.85
C MET A 31 12.33 18.54 -0.27
N GLU A 32 12.31 18.92 0.99
CA GLU A 32 13.52 19.22 1.75
C GLU A 32 14.13 17.90 2.29
N GLU A 33 14.93 17.23 1.45
CA GLU A 33 15.50 15.91 1.77
C GLU A 33 16.35 15.91 3.05
N GLU A 34 16.99 17.04 3.39
CA GLU A 34 17.75 17.17 4.62
C GLU A 34 16.91 16.92 5.88
N LEU A 35 15.61 17.31 5.84
CA LEU A 35 14.66 17.04 6.92
C LEU A 35 14.32 15.55 7.05
N LEU A 36 14.43 14.81 5.97
CA LEU A 36 14.07 13.39 5.89
C LEU A 36 15.23 12.47 6.29
N THR A 37 16.47 12.94 6.17
CA THR A 37 17.70 12.16 6.39
C THR A 37 17.71 11.38 7.71
N PRO A 38 17.35 11.93 8.88
CA PRO A 38 17.34 11.18 10.12
C PRO A 38 16.37 10.00 10.09
N PHE A 39 15.18 10.20 9.53
CA PHE A 39 14.15 9.18 9.44
C PHE A 39 14.50 8.07 8.44
N VAL A 40 15.15 8.44 7.33
CA VAL A 40 15.71 7.49 6.35
C VAL A 40 16.75 6.61 7.03
N THR A 41 17.71 7.21 7.75
CA THR A 41 18.76 6.48 8.44
C THR A 41 18.18 5.47 9.44
N GLU A 42 17.26 5.93 10.29
CA GLU A 42 16.62 5.07 11.30
C GLU A 42 15.81 3.91 10.68
N ALA A 43 15.09 4.17 9.57
CA ALA A 43 14.34 3.15 8.88
C ALA A 43 15.27 2.14 8.19
N GLN A 44 16.35 2.61 7.54
CA GLN A 44 17.34 1.77 6.90
C GLN A 44 18.03 0.86 7.91
N GLU A 45 18.47 1.38 9.06
CA GLU A 45 19.08 0.59 10.13
C GLU A 45 18.16 -0.53 10.63
N ALA A 46 16.86 -0.25 10.79
CA ALA A 46 15.88 -1.25 11.19
C ALA A 46 15.67 -2.33 10.12
N ILE A 47 15.65 -1.92 8.84
CA ILE A 47 15.56 -2.84 7.70
C ILE A 47 16.81 -3.69 7.58
N ASP A 48 18.00 -3.13 7.80
CA ASP A 48 19.26 -3.87 7.77
C ASP A 48 19.32 -4.94 8.87
N GLN A 49 18.80 -4.64 10.08
CA GLN A 49 18.64 -5.62 11.15
C GLN A 49 17.63 -6.71 10.77
N LEU A 50 16.49 -6.35 10.19
CA LEU A 50 15.53 -7.32 9.67
C LEU A 50 16.18 -8.22 8.63
N ASN A 51 16.91 -7.68 7.68
CA ASN A 51 17.59 -8.44 6.63
C ASN A 51 18.59 -9.49 7.18
N GLN A 52 19.21 -9.24 8.33
CA GLN A 52 20.07 -10.25 9.00
C GLN A 52 19.22 -11.45 9.45
N THR A 53 18.03 -11.22 9.97
CA THR A 53 17.11 -12.28 10.38
C THR A 53 16.51 -13.00 9.17
N LEU A 54 16.15 -12.26 8.11
CA LEU A 54 15.53 -12.83 6.91
C LEU A 54 16.43 -13.83 6.18
N CYS A 55 17.76 -13.64 6.21
CA CYS A 55 18.70 -14.57 5.58
C CYS A 55 18.70 -15.99 6.16
N GLU A 56 18.12 -16.20 7.33
CA GLU A 56 18.06 -17.47 8.04
C GLU A 56 16.74 -18.21 7.84
N LEU A 57 15.76 -17.58 7.17
CA LEU A 57 14.41 -18.15 6.98
C LEU A 57 14.40 -19.23 5.89
N ASN A 58 13.62 -20.28 6.15
CA ASN A 58 13.23 -21.23 5.14
C ASN A 58 11.93 -20.80 4.42
N GLU A 59 11.57 -21.50 3.35
CA GLU A 59 10.39 -21.17 2.52
C GLU A 59 9.07 -21.16 3.32
N GLU A 60 8.89 -22.09 4.25
CA GLU A 60 7.68 -22.18 5.09
C GLU A 60 7.56 -20.97 6.02
N GLU A 61 8.68 -20.49 6.57
CA GLU A 61 8.72 -19.30 7.42
C GLU A 61 8.41 -18.04 6.63
N VAL A 62 8.94 -17.91 5.40
CA VAL A 62 8.62 -16.80 4.48
C VAL A 62 7.12 -16.80 4.15
N GLU A 63 6.56 -17.95 3.79
CA GLU A 63 5.12 -18.10 3.49
C GLU A 63 4.26 -17.72 4.72
N ASN A 64 4.66 -18.11 5.92
CA ASN A 64 3.95 -17.76 7.15
C ASN A 64 3.94 -16.23 7.37
N VAL A 65 5.05 -15.53 7.11
CA VAL A 65 5.11 -14.06 7.21
C VAL A 65 4.25 -13.40 6.14
N LEU A 66 4.28 -13.89 4.88
CA LEU A 66 3.40 -13.40 3.81
C LEU A 66 1.93 -13.54 4.17
N ARG A 67 1.54 -14.67 4.74
CA ARG A 67 0.17 -14.89 5.21
C ARG A 67 -0.20 -13.93 6.34
N LYS A 68 0.72 -13.61 7.25
CA LYS A 68 0.51 -12.63 8.31
C LYS A 68 0.38 -11.20 7.77
N GLU A 69 1.14 -10.83 6.77
CA GLU A 69 0.99 -9.55 6.07
C GLU A 69 -0.36 -9.49 5.34
N ALA A 70 -0.76 -10.54 4.63
CA ALA A 70 -2.06 -10.63 3.96
C ALA A 70 -3.23 -10.50 4.95
N GLU A 71 -3.17 -11.19 6.08
CA GLU A 71 -4.15 -11.08 7.16
C GLU A 71 -4.25 -9.64 7.69
N ALA A 72 -3.12 -9.03 8.03
CA ALA A 72 -3.07 -7.65 8.51
C ALA A 72 -3.57 -6.64 7.46
N SER A 73 -3.22 -6.84 6.19
CA SER A 73 -3.66 -6.01 5.08
C SER A 73 -5.17 -6.13 4.84
N TRP A 74 -5.72 -7.35 4.90
CA TRP A 74 -7.15 -7.58 4.85
C TRP A 74 -7.88 -6.89 6.01
N MET A 75 -7.39 -7.06 7.23
CA MET A 75 -7.97 -6.45 8.44
C MET A 75 -8.01 -4.92 8.35
N LEU A 76 -6.94 -4.29 7.88
CA LEU A 76 -6.91 -2.84 7.69
C LEU A 76 -8.01 -2.39 6.69
N SER A 77 -8.18 -3.12 5.59
CA SER A 77 -9.21 -2.83 4.59
C SER A 77 -10.64 -3.06 5.11
N ALA A 78 -10.82 -4.06 5.98
CA ALA A 78 -12.11 -4.39 6.61
C ALA A 78 -12.45 -3.49 7.83
N GLY A 79 -11.63 -2.50 8.14
CA GLY A 79 -11.82 -1.64 9.32
C GLY A 79 -11.61 -2.35 10.67
N LYS A 80 -10.95 -3.51 10.67
CA LYS A 80 -10.71 -4.36 11.85
C LYS A 80 -9.30 -4.15 12.44
N TYR A 81 -8.86 -2.90 12.56
CA TYR A 81 -7.46 -2.54 12.88
C TYR A 81 -7.21 -2.09 14.33
N PHE A 82 -8.04 -2.49 15.27
CA PHE A 82 -7.82 -2.11 16.67
C PHE A 82 -6.96 -3.15 17.40
N PHE A 83 -5.64 -2.88 17.53
CA PHE A 83 -4.67 -3.78 18.19
C PHE A 83 -3.82 -3.09 19.24
N PRO A 84 -3.98 -3.41 20.52
CA PRO A 84 -3.12 -2.84 21.57
C PRO A 84 -1.77 -3.55 21.77
N PHE A 85 -1.59 -4.82 21.35
CA PHE A 85 -0.46 -5.65 21.81
C PHE A 85 0.11 -6.59 20.75
N GLY A 86 1.10 -6.15 19.95
CA GLY A 86 1.91 -7.01 19.09
C GLY A 86 1.14 -7.66 17.92
N ILE A 87 1.85 -8.38 17.04
CA ILE A 87 1.26 -9.12 15.92
C ILE A 87 0.47 -10.30 16.50
N PRO A 88 -0.86 -10.33 16.33
CA PRO A 88 -1.67 -11.34 16.98
C PRO A 88 -1.59 -12.71 16.29
N SER A 89 -1.95 -13.76 17.03
CA SER A 89 -2.15 -15.11 16.50
C SER A 89 -3.61 -15.27 16.06
N PHE A 90 -3.97 -14.84 14.84
CA PHE A 90 -5.36 -14.62 14.44
C PHE A 90 -6.10 -15.78 13.80
N SER A 91 -5.44 -16.79 13.31
CA SER A 91 -5.97 -17.78 12.37
C SER A 91 -7.25 -18.53 12.79
N SER A 92 -7.70 -18.41 14.04
CA SER A 92 -8.88 -19.12 14.57
C SER A 92 -10.15 -18.27 14.74
N GLN A 93 -10.12 -16.97 14.41
CA GLN A 93 -11.25 -16.06 14.69
C GLN A 93 -12.05 -15.69 13.44
N TRP A 94 -11.55 -16.00 12.25
CA TRP A 94 -12.18 -15.59 11.00
C TRP A 94 -13.18 -16.64 10.54
N ASN A 95 -14.34 -16.20 10.00
CA ASN A 95 -15.27 -17.08 9.34
C ASN A 95 -14.69 -17.59 8.00
N GLU A 96 -15.36 -18.54 7.35
CA GLU A 96 -14.87 -19.18 6.13
C GLU A 96 -14.65 -18.18 4.98
N GLU A 97 -15.51 -17.19 4.82
CA GLU A 97 -15.41 -16.17 3.78
C GLU A 97 -14.19 -15.24 4.02
N GLU A 98 -13.98 -14.81 5.24
CA GLU A 98 -12.84 -14.01 5.66
C GLU A 98 -11.51 -14.76 5.50
N GLN A 99 -11.50 -16.04 5.84
CA GLN A 99 -10.33 -16.90 5.63
C GLN A 99 -10.02 -17.06 4.13
N GLU A 100 -11.04 -17.20 3.30
CA GLU A 100 -10.89 -17.30 1.86
C GLU A 100 -10.32 -16.00 1.26
N GLU A 101 -10.79 -14.81 1.67
CA GLU A 101 -10.23 -13.54 1.21
C GLU A 101 -8.76 -13.37 1.61
N ILE A 102 -8.38 -13.78 2.83
CA ILE A 102 -6.99 -13.76 3.30
C ILE A 102 -6.13 -14.73 2.48
N ARG A 103 -6.64 -15.94 2.21
CA ARG A 103 -5.96 -16.94 1.39
C ARG A 103 -5.72 -16.41 -0.03
N GLN A 104 -6.73 -15.84 -0.67
CA GLN A 104 -6.63 -15.25 -2.00
C GLN A 104 -5.62 -14.11 -2.05
N LEU A 105 -5.57 -13.25 -1.02
CA LEU A 105 -4.57 -12.19 -0.94
C LEU A 105 -3.15 -12.76 -0.77
N THR A 106 -3.00 -13.83 0.01
CA THR A 106 -1.70 -14.53 0.16
C THR A 106 -1.23 -15.10 -1.19
N GLU A 107 -2.11 -15.83 -1.88
CA GLU A 107 -1.82 -16.41 -3.19
C GLU A 107 -1.50 -15.35 -4.24
N ALA A 108 -2.23 -14.23 -4.24
CA ALA A 108 -1.96 -13.11 -5.12
C ALA A 108 -0.58 -12.48 -4.84
N SER A 109 -0.18 -12.41 -3.56
CA SER A 109 1.13 -11.91 -3.16
C SER A 109 2.25 -12.84 -3.61
N THR A 110 2.13 -14.14 -3.38
CA THR A 110 3.09 -15.15 -3.86
C THR A 110 3.21 -15.10 -5.38
N TYR A 111 2.08 -15.14 -6.12
CA TYR A 111 2.09 -15.02 -7.58
C TYR A 111 2.83 -13.77 -8.06
N ALA A 112 2.57 -12.62 -7.43
CA ALA A 112 3.18 -11.36 -7.85
C ALA A 112 4.69 -11.32 -7.60
N LEU A 113 5.15 -11.89 -6.48
CA LEU A 113 6.57 -12.02 -6.12
C LEU A 113 7.30 -12.94 -7.11
N ASP A 114 6.75 -14.11 -7.40
CA ASP A 114 7.31 -15.06 -8.37
C ASP A 114 7.37 -14.44 -9.78
N SER A 115 6.34 -13.67 -10.12
CA SER A 115 6.26 -13.03 -11.45
C SER A 115 7.33 -11.95 -11.66
N LEU A 116 7.90 -11.35 -10.61
CA LEU A 116 8.98 -10.35 -10.74
C LEU A 116 10.25 -10.91 -11.40
N GLU A 117 10.44 -12.22 -11.42
CA GLU A 117 11.55 -12.85 -12.15
C GLU A 117 11.46 -12.66 -13.68
N THR A 118 10.24 -12.52 -14.20
CA THR A 118 9.96 -12.52 -15.64
C THR A 118 9.18 -11.30 -16.13
N LEU A 119 8.53 -10.57 -15.23
CA LEU A 119 7.69 -9.43 -15.52
C LEU A 119 8.11 -8.24 -14.63
N PRO A 120 8.36 -7.05 -15.19
CA PRO A 120 8.67 -5.89 -14.39
C PRO A 120 7.48 -5.49 -13.51
N LEU A 121 7.73 -4.75 -12.43
CA LEU A 121 6.71 -4.19 -11.56
C LEU A 121 5.88 -3.14 -12.32
N CYS A 122 4.76 -3.56 -12.89
CA CYS A 122 3.93 -2.76 -13.80
C CYS A 122 2.43 -3.00 -13.58
N GLY A 123 1.59 -2.19 -14.21
CA GLY A 123 0.15 -2.31 -14.13
C GLY A 123 -0.39 -3.67 -14.57
N ARG A 124 0.28 -4.34 -15.50
CA ARG A 124 -0.08 -5.70 -15.90
C ARG A 124 0.08 -6.69 -14.74
N LEU A 125 1.20 -6.60 -14.01
CA LEU A 125 1.44 -7.44 -12.83
C LEU A 125 0.40 -7.15 -11.74
N LEU A 126 0.15 -5.88 -11.46
CA LEU A 126 -0.84 -5.47 -10.46
C LEU A 126 -2.26 -5.88 -10.83
N LYS A 127 -2.64 -5.81 -12.10
CA LYS A 127 -3.94 -6.29 -12.59
C LYS A 127 -4.09 -7.79 -12.39
N ASN A 128 -3.07 -8.58 -12.68
CA ASN A 128 -3.08 -10.02 -12.47
C ASN A 128 -3.19 -10.36 -10.97
N ALA A 129 -2.41 -9.71 -10.11
CA ALA A 129 -2.49 -9.90 -8.66
C ALA A 129 -3.86 -9.48 -8.11
N HIS A 130 -4.40 -8.34 -8.56
CA HIS A 130 -5.75 -7.89 -8.20
C HIS A 130 -6.82 -8.88 -8.64
N TYR A 131 -6.69 -9.48 -9.82
CA TYR A 131 -7.60 -10.53 -10.26
C TYR A 131 -7.61 -11.71 -9.28
N LEU A 132 -6.43 -12.19 -8.86
CA LEU A 132 -6.31 -13.32 -7.94
C LEU A 132 -6.86 -12.99 -6.54
N MET A 133 -6.61 -11.80 -6.00
CA MET A 133 -7.11 -11.41 -4.67
C MET A 133 -8.61 -11.12 -4.60
N CYS A 134 -9.30 -11.04 -5.74
CA CYS A 134 -10.70 -10.67 -5.85
C CYS A 134 -11.55 -11.76 -6.51
N GLN A 135 -11.29 -13.05 -6.18
CA GLN A 135 -12.00 -14.20 -6.79
C GLN A 135 -13.33 -14.53 -6.11
N SER A 136 -13.66 -13.92 -4.98
CA SER A 136 -14.92 -14.19 -4.30
C SER A 136 -16.11 -13.56 -5.04
N THR A 137 -17.31 -14.10 -4.83
CA THR A 137 -18.57 -13.61 -5.41
C THR A 137 -18.87 -12.16 -5.08
N LEU A 138 -18.31 -11.64 -3.99
CA LEU A 138 -18.40 -10.21 -3.58
C LEU A 138 -17.81 -9.26 -4.62
N TYR A 139 -16.88 -9.74 -5.45
CA TYR A 139 -16.15 -8.95 -6.45
C TYR A 139 -16.63 -9.12 -7.88
N GLU A 140 -17.58 -10.02 -8.19
CA GLU A 140 -18.03 -10.28 -9.56
C GLU A 140 -18.41 -9.01 -10.32
N LYS A 141 -19.08 -8.05 -9.65
CA LYS A 141 -19.51 -6.78 -10.24
C LYS A 141 -18.48 -5.66 -10.11
N LYS A 142 -17.28 -5.96 -9.60
CA LYS A 142 -16.21 -4.99 -9.36
C LYS A 142 -15.04 -5.14 -10.34
N TYR A 143 -15.24 -5.93 -11.38
CA TYR A 143 -14.28 -6.15 -12.48
C TYR A 143 -12.87 -6.51 -11.99
N PRO A 144 -12.67 -7.67 -11.30
CA PRO A 144 -11.36 -8.11 -10.86
C PRO A 144 -10.32 -8.08 -11.97
N GLY A 145 -9.14 -7.54 -11.69
CA GLY A 145 -8.05 -7.45 -12.66
C GLY A 145 -8.16 -6.33 -13.69
N GLU A 146 -9.23 -5.53 -13.66
CA GLU A 146 -9.40 -4.43 -14.61
C GLU A 146 -9.35 -3.07 -13.92
N PHE A 147 -8.68 -2.11 -14.54
CA PHE A 147 -8.77 -0.72 -14.11
C PHE A 147 -10.20 -0.23 -14.28
N ARG A 148 -10.64 0.59 -13.34
CA ARG A 148 -12.01 1.11 -13.33
C ARG A 148 -12.31 1.97 -14.56
N ASN A 149 -13.51 1.84 -15.02
CA ASN A 149 -14.10 2.63 -16.10
C ASN A 149 -15.23 3.54 -15.60
N SER A 150 -15.27 3.79 -14.32
CA SER A 150 -16.29 4.62 -13.68
C SER A 150 -15.70 5.37 -12.49
N PRO A 151 -16.30 6.51 -12.09
CA PRO A 151 -15.89 7.24 -10.91
C PRO A 151 -16.05 6.40 -9.64
N VAL A 152 -15.05 6.50 -8.76
CA VAL A 152 -15.10 5.98 -7.39
C VAL A 152 -14.91 7.13 -6.41
N TRP A 153 -15.24 6.90 -5.14
CA TRP A 153 -15.08 7.90 -4.10
C TRP A 153 -14.77 7.25 -2.75
N ILE A 154 -14.10 7.99 -1.89
CA ILE A 154 -13.74 7.56 -0.55
C ILE A 154 -14.45 8.46 0.46
N GLY A 155 -15.08 7.86 1.46
CA GLY A 155 -15.77 8.58 2.52
C GLY A 155 -16.62 7.66 3.40
N PRO A 156 -17.37 8.24 4.36
CA PRO A 156 -18.25 7.48 5.22
C PRO A 156 -19.29 6.67 4.46
N GLU A 157 -19.80 5.63 5.09
CA GLU A 157 -20.91 4.85 4.53
C GLU A 157 -22.10 5.74 4.12
N GLY A 158 -22.67 5.48 2.95
CA GLY A 158 -23.77 6.27 2.38
C GLY A 158 -23.36 7.58 1.72
N CYS A 159 -22.06 7.94 1.67
CA CYS A 159 -21.62 9.09 0.89
C CYS A 159 -21.67 8.80 -0.62
N ASN A 160 -21.59 9.85 -1.40
CA ASN A 160 -21.59 9.83 -2.86
C ASN A 160 -20.57 10.84 -3.40
N LEU A 161 -20.39 10.95 -4.73
CA LEU A 161 -19.46 11.84 -5.40
C LEU A 161 -19.53 13.31 -4.96
N LYS A 162 -20.64 13.79 -4.40
CA LYS A 162 -20.81 15.20 -4.02
C LYS A 162 -20.35 15.50 -2.61
N ASN A 163 -20.42 14.51 -1.73
CA ASN A 163 -20.11 14.66 -0.29
C ASN A 163 -19.04 13.68 0.18
N ALA A 164 -18.33 13.06 -0.77
CA ALA A 164 -17.17 12.23 -0.48
C ALA A 164 -16.03 13.05 0.15
N LEU A 165 -15.23 12.41 0.98
CA LEU A 165 -14.00 13.01 1.52
C LEU A 165 -12.94 13.16 0.46
N PHE A 166 -12.88 12.20 -0.48
CA PHE A 166 -11.93 12.20 -1.57
C PHE A 166 -12.55 11.57 -2.83
N VAL A 167 -12.33 12.20 -3.97
CA VAL A 167 -12.72 11.67 -5.28
C VAL A 167 -11.47 11.59 -6.14
N PRO A 168 -10.99 10.36 -6.42
CA PRO A 168 -9.82 10.12 -7.28
C PRO A 168 -10.02 10.65 -8.71
N PRO A 169 -8.96 10.63 -9.55
CA PRO A 169 -9.04 11.04 -10.95
C PRO A 169 -10.15 10.34 -11.70
N THR A 170 -10.66 10.97 -12.76
CA THR A 170 -11.55 10.29 -13.71
C THR A 170 -10.80 9.20 -14.46
N GLU A 171 -11.48 8.36 -15.21
CA GLU A 171 -10.89 7.26 -15.96
C GLU A 171 -9.72 7.71 -16.88
N GLU A 172 -9.93 8.76 -17.66
CA GLU A 172 -8.89 9.31 -18.54
C GLU A 172 -7.69 9.83 -17.75
N ASP A 173 -7.95 10.70 -16.77
CA ASP A 173 -6.91 11.26 -15.89
C ASP A 173 -6.22 10.18 -15.05
N MET A 174 -6.92 9.11 -14.66
CA MET A 174 -6.39 7.97 -13.93
C MET A 174 -5.39 7.17 -14.76
N THR A 175 -5.72 6.91 -16.01
CA THR A 175 -4.84 6.16 -16.92
C THR A 175 -3.52 6.89 -17.16
N GLU A 176 -3.59 8.21 -17.33
CA GLU A 176 -2.40 9.06 -17.48
C GLU A 176 -1.56 9.08 -16.18
N ALA A 177 -2.22 9.32 -15.03
CA ALA A 177 -1.54 9.36 -13.74
C ALA A 177 -0.88 8.00 -13.38
N PHE A 178 -1.53 6.89 -13.74
CA PHE A 178 -0.96 5.56 -13.52
C PHE A 178 0.25 5.31 -14.44
N SER A 179 0.20 5.74 -15.70
CA SER A 179 1.36 5.67 -16.62
C SER A 179 2.56 6.48 -16.08
N GLU A 180 2.32 7.67 -15.50
CA GLU A 180 3.38 8.46 -14.86
C GLU A 180 3.93 7.77 -13.61
N LEU A 181 3.09 7.08 -12.82
CA LEU A 181 3.54 6.27 -11.69
C LEU A 181 4.43 5.10 -12.15
N GLU A 182 4.05 4.38 -13.21
CA GLU A 182 4.88 3.30 -13.77
C GLU A 182 6.24 3.82 -14.23
N LYS A 183 6.29 4.96 -14.90
CA LYS A 183 7.55 5.60 -15.30
C LYS A 183 8.42 5.90 -14.07
N PHE A 184 7.85 6.52 -13.04
CA PHE A 184 8.58 6.84 -11.82
C PHE A 184 9.16 5.59 -11.13
N ILE A 185 8.43 4.46 -11.12
CA ILE A 185 8.91 3.18 -10.57
C ILE A 185 10.17 2.69 -11.27
N HIS A 186 10.30 2.93 -12.59
CA HIS A 186 11.39 2.40 -13.42
C HIS A 186 12.50 3.41 -13.76
N GLU A 187 12.24 4.69 -13.57
CA GLU A 187 13.22 5.73 -13.86
C GLU A 187 14.26 5.82 -12.74
N LYS A 188 15.47 6.21 -13.12
CA LYS A 188 16.50 6.55 -12.14
C LYS A 188 16.08 7.83 -11.40
N SER A 189 16.11 7.77 -10.10
CA SER A 189 15.83 8.89 -9.21
C SER A 189 17.02 9.12 -8.28
N ASP A 190 17.32 10.38 -7.98
CA ASP A 190 18.31 10.75 -6.97
C ASP A 190 17.76 10.61 -5.53
N LEU A 191 16.42 10.46 -5.39
CA LEU A 191 15.77 10.27 -4.10
C LEU A 191 16.17 8.92 -3.48
N HIS A 192 16.35 8.90 -2.17
CA HIS A 192 16.57 7.64 -1.45
C HIS A 192 15.41 6.66 -1.68
N ILE A 193 15.73 5.36 -1.86
CA ILE A 193 14.75 4.32 -2.23
C ILE A 193 13.56 4.22 -1.27
N LEU A 194 13.76 4.46 0.03
CA LEU A 194 12.68 4.46 1.03
C LEU A 194 11.74 5.67 0.88
N ILE A 195 12.25 6.81 0.40
CA ILE A 195 11.44 7.98 0.07
C ILE A 195 10.62 7.66 -1.19
N GLN A 196 11.24 7.05 -2.20
CA GLN A 196 10.51 6.61 -3.40
C GLN A 196 9.38 5.65 -3.04
N ALA A 197 9.62 4.67 -2.17
CA ALA A 197 8.60 3.74 -1.68
C ALA A 197 7.40 4.45 -1.03
N ALA A 198 7.66 5.47 -0.20
CA ALA A 198 6.61 6.28 0.41
C ALA A 198 5.79 7.05 -0.63
N LEU A 199 6.45 7.65 -1.61
CA LEU A 199 5.80 8.41 -2.69
C LEU A 199 4.97 7.51 -3.61
N ILE A 200 5.48 6.34 -3.99
CA ILE A 200 4.78 5.35 -4.81
C ILE A 200 3.50 4.88 -4.11
N HIS A 201 3.58 4.59 -2.82
CA HIS A 201 2.41 4.18 -2.04
C HIS A 201 1.33 5.27 -2.01
N TYR A 202 1.71 6.53 -1.68
CA TYR A 202 0.78 7.66 -1.72
C TYR A 202 0.15 7.82 -3.10
N GLN A 203 0.96 7.81 -4.16
CA GLN A 203 0.50 8.05 -5.52
C GLN A 203 -0.50 7.00 -5.98
N PHE A 204 -0.24 5.73 -5.67
CA PHE A 204 -1.16 4.63 -5.97
C PHE A 204 -2.50 4.80 -5.24
N GLU A 205 -2.48 5.12 -3.94
CA GLU A 205 -3.69 5.37 -3.17
C GLU A 205 -4.47 6.59 -3.69
N ALA A 206 -3.77 7.65 -4.12
CA ALA A 206 -4.40 8.84 -4.71
C ALA A 206 -5.01 8.58 -6.11
N ILE A 207 -4.36 7.76 -6.95
CA ILE A 207 -4.88 7.35 -8.26
C ILE A 207 -6.08 6.42 -8.12
N HIS A 208 -6.04 5.49 -7.19
CA HIS A 208 -7.12 4.54 -6.86
C HIS A 208 -7.64 3.81 -8.10
N PRO A 209 -6.80 3.01 -8.79
CA PRO A 209 -7.08 2.58 -10.17
C PRO A 209 -8.15 1.48 -10.30
N PHE A 210 -8.56 0.83 -9.24
CA PHE A 210 -9.56 -0.25 -9.25
C PHE A 210 -10.90 0.21 -8.65
N ILE A 211 -11.96 -0.57 -8.90
CA ILE A 211 -13.27 -0.33 -8.27
C ILE A 211 -13.21 -0.62 -6.76
N ASP A 212 -12.46 -1.64 -6.36
CA ASP A 212 -12.27 -2.05 -4.97
C ASP A 212 -10.84 -2.59 -4.76
N ALA A 213 -10.50 -3.02 -3.55
CA ALA A 213 -9.22 -3.63 -3.15
C ALA A 213 -7.97 -2.76 -3.42
N ASN A 214 -8.11 -1.45 -3.67
CA ASN A 214 -6.97 -0.58 -3.92
C ASN A 214 -5.98 -0.58 -2.75
N GLY A 215 -6.45 -0.46 -1.51
CA GLY A 215 -5.56 -0.48 -0.34
C GLY A 215 -4.76 -1.78 -0.20
N ARG A 216 -5.37 -2.95 -0.48
CA ARG A 216 -4.66 -4.25 -0.49
C ARG A 216 -3.62 -4.30 -1.61
N THR A 217 -4.00 -3.82 -2.80
CA THR A 217 -3.09 -3.76 -3.96
C THR A 217 -1.95 -2.76 -3.73
N GLY A 218 -2.21 -1.58 -3.13
CA GLY A 218 -1.19 -0.58 -2.83
C GLY A 218 -0.17 -1.06 -1.79
N ARG A 219 -0.61 -1.83 -0.79
CA ARG A 219 0.29 -2.45 0.19
C ARG A 219 1.11 -3.60 -0.43
N LEU A 220 0.51 -4.37 -1.33
CA LEU A 220 1.24 -5.35 -2.11
C LEU A 220 2.28 -4.68 -3.03
N LEU A 221 1.90 -3.61 -3.76
CA LEU A 221 2.83 -2.83 -4.58
C LEU A 221 4.04 -2.35 -3.77
N HIS A 222 3.81 -1.88 -2.53
CA HIS A 222 4.88 -1.47 -1.64
C HIS A 222 5.85 -2.63 -1.32
N LEU A 223 5.33 -3.80 -0.96
CA LEU A 223 6.16 -5.00 -0.70
C LEU A 223 6.96 -5.40 -1.93
N LEU A 224 6.31 -5.45 -3.10
CA LEU A 224 6.94 -5.77 -4.38
C LEU A 224 8.06 -4.79 -4.71
N PHE A 225 7.84 -3.49 -4.52
CA PHE A 225 8.85 -2.47 -4.77
C PHE A 225 10.08 -2.63 -3.87
N LEU A 226 9.89 -2.86 -2.58
CA LEU A 226 11.01 -3.07 -1.65
C LEU A 226 11.79 -4.35 -1.97
N PHE A 227 11.11 -5.41 -2.37
CA PHE A 227 11.74 -6.69 -2.72
C PHE A 227 12.49 -6.61 -4.06
N ASP A 228 11.87 -6.07 -5.10
CA ASP A 228 12.48 -5.91 -6.43
C ASP A 228 13.76 -5.06 -6.38
N HIS A 229 13.75 -3.99 -5.59
CA HIS A 229 14.93 -3.13 -5.38
C HIS A 229 15.90 -3.64 -4.32
N LYS A 230 15.73 -4.87 -3.82
CA LYS A 230 16.62 -5.52 -2.83
C LYS A 230 16.76 -4.73 -1.52
N VAL A 231 15.78 -3.90 -1.19
CA VAL A 231 15.69 -3.23 0.12
C VAL A 231 15.44 -4.26 1.22
N ILE A 232 14.55 -5.21 0.96
CA ILE A 232 14.37 -6.43 1.76
C ILE A 232 14.89 -7.63 0.96
N ARG A 233 15.58 -8.55 1.63
CA ARG A 233 16.23 -9.71 1.00
C ARG A 233 15.27 -10.84 0.71
N GLU A 234 14.30 -11.03 1.60
CA GLU A 234 13.20 -11.98 1.44
C GLU A 234 11.89 -11.23 1.56
N PRO A 235 10.81 -11.66 0.88
CA PRO A 235 9.52 -10.96 0.91
C PRO A 235 8.74 -11.20 2.20
N ALA A 236 9.44 -11.28 3.33
CA ALA A 236 8.91 -11.58 4.65
C ALA A 236 8.87 -10.31 5.52
N PHE A 237 7.86 -9.45 5.27
CA PHE A 237 7.75 -8.15 5.91
C PHE A 237 6.30 -7.83 6.30
N ILE A 238 6.03 -7.65 7.60
CA ILE A 238 4.68 -7.39 8.13
C ILE A 238 4.51 -5.87 8.32
N PHE A 239 4.12 -5.19 7.25
CA PHE A 239 3.95 -3.74 7.22
C PHE A 239 2.53 -3.29 7.61
N SER A 240 1.52 -4.00 7.10
CA SER A 240 0.11 -3.63 7.24
C SER A 240 -0.38 -3.62 8.68
N TYR A 241 0.20 -4.45 9.55
CA TYR A 241 -0.09 -4.43 10.97
C TYR A 241 0.26 -3.07 11.61
N THR A 242 1.44 -2.54 11.31
CA THR A 242 1.88 -1.25 11.85
C THR A 242 1.07 -0.10 11.26
N LEU A 243 0.72 -0.16 9.97
CA LEU A 243 -0.23 0.79 9.37
C LEU A 243 -1.58 0.76 10.07
N GLY A 244 -2.11 -0.42 10.37
CA GLY A 244 -3.38 -0.60 11.08
C GLY A 244 -3.36 -0.02 12.48
N LYS A 245 -2.25 -0.17 13.20
CA LYS A 245 -2.04 0.46 14.51
C LYS A 245 -2.17 1.98 14.45
N TYR A 246 -1.76 2.59 13.34
CA TYR A 246 -1.79 4.04 13.11
C TYR A 246 -2.83 4.45 12.05
N ALA A 247 -3.89 3.66 11.83
CA ALA A 247 -4.84 3.84 10.73
C ALA A 247 -5.38 5.27 10.61
N LEU A 248 -5.80 5.87 11.72
CA LEU A 248 -6.31 7.25 11.71
C LEU A 248 -5.24 8.24 11.22
N ARG A 249 -4.00 8.10 11.68
CA ARG A 249 -2.88 8.96 11.25
C ARG A 249 -2.55 8.69 9.78
N TYR A 250 -2.55 7.43 9.36
CA TYR A 250 -2.32 7.03 7.97
C TYR A 250 -3.26 7.75 7.00
N TYR A 251 -4.57 7.68 7.25
CA TYR A 251 -5.55 8.37 6.40
C TYR A 251 -5.44 9.90 6.50
N THR A 252 -5.12 10.44 7.67
CA THR A 252 -4.89 11.87 7.86
C THR A 252 -3.67 12.38 7.09
N GLU A 253 -2.56 11.63 7.08
CA GLU A 253 -1.36 12.02 6.33
C GLU A 253 -1.58 11.92 4.82
N LEU A 254 -2.28 10.90 4.32
CA LEU A 254 -2.70 10.84 2.91
C LEU A 254 -3.54 12.08 2.52
N GLN A 255 -4.50 12.45 3.37
CA GLN A 255 -5.36 13.62 3.15
C GLN A 255 -4.56 14.92 3.10
N LYS A 256 -3.60 15.13 3.99
CA LYS A 256 -2.75 16.34 4.02
C LYS A 256 -1.98 16.53 2.72
N VAL A 257 -1.52 15.45 2.08
CA VAL A 257 -0.78 15.58 0.82
C VAL A 257 -1.67 16.18 -0.27
N HIS A 258 -2.87 15.65 -0.50
CA HIS A 258 -3.74 16.19 -1.56
C HIS A 258 -4.44 17.50 -1.19
N GLU A 259 -4.51 17.88 0.08
CA GLU A 259 -5.05 19.18 0.50
C GLU A 259 -4.01 20.31 0.50
N SER A 260 -2.77 20.03 0.86
CA SER A 260 -1.75 21.05 1.10
C SER A 260 -0.37 20.74 0.53
N GLY A 261 -0.16 19.59 -0.13
CA GLY A 261 1.15 19.18 -0.62
C GLY A 261 2.15 18.80 0.48
N ALA A 262 1.67 18.32 1.63
CA ALA A 262 2.50 17.99 2.79
C ALA A 262 3.24 16.65 2.60
N TYR A 263 4.05 16.53 1.53
CA TYR A 263 4.80 15.31 1.21
C TYR A 263 5.80 14.93 2.29
N GLU A 264 6.51 15.89 2.88
CA GLU A 264 7.48 15.60 3.94
C GLU A 264 6.81 14.99 5.18
N SER A 265 5.64 15.49 5.58
CA SER A 265 4.87 14.92 6.71
C SER A 265 4.46 13.47 6.42
N TRP A 266 4.01 13.19 5.21
CA TRP A 266 3.69 11.85 4.75
C TRP A 266 4.91 10.93 4.77
N VAL A 267 6.02 11.36 4.16
CA VAL A 267 7.26 10.57 4.08
C VAL A 267 7.81 10.28 5.48
N ILE A 268 7.83 11.26 6.38
CA ILE A 268 8.24 11.06 7.78
C ILE A 268 7.36 10.01 8.45
N PHE A 269 6.05 10.13 8.34
CA PHE A 269 5.12 9.14 8.88
C PHE A 269 5.39 7.74 8.34
N PHE A 270 5.58 7.64 7.03
CA PHE A 270 5.80 6.37 6.34
C PHE A 270 7.12 5.72 6.76
N LEU A 271 8.22 6.48 6.83
CA LEU A 271 9.52 6.02 7.30
C LEU A 271 9.49 5.56 8.77
N GLN A 272 8.80 6.29 9.63
CA GLN A 272 8.57 5.87 11.03
C GLN A 272 7.80 4.55 11.11
N THR A 273 6.81 4.38 10.23
CA THR A 273 6.02 3.15 10.13
C THR A 273 6.86 1.99 9.60
N LEU A 274 7.71 2.22 8.59
CA LEU A 274 8.67 1.23 8.07
C LEU A 274 9.63 0.75 9.15
N LYS A 275 10.25 1.69 9.87
CA LYS A 275 11.16 1.39 10.99
C LYS A 275 10.46 0.48 12.01
N GLU A 276 9.28 0.88 12.48
CA GLU A 276 8.56 0.11 13.49
C GLU A 276 8.14 -1.27 12.95
N ALA A 277 7.68 -1.34 11.72
CA ALA A 277 7.28 -2.59 11.07
C ALA A 277 8.48 -3.57 10.95
N ALA A 278 9.65 -3.07 10.55
CA ALA A 278 10.87 -3.88 10.49
C ALA A 278 11.24 -4.44 11.87
N GLN A 279 11.21 -3.60 12.90
CA GLN A 279 11.47 -4.03 14.28
C GLN A 279 10.46 -5.04 14.79
N GLN A 280 9.18 -4.89 14.43
CA GLN A 280 8.12 -5.82 14.85
C GLN A 280 8.23 -7.15 14.11
N THR A 281 8.54 -7.13 12.82
CA THR A 281 8.76 -8.36 12.03
C THR A 281 9.97 -9.13 12.59
N THR A 282 11.06 -8.45 12.89
CA THR A 282 12.25 -9.06 13.54
C THR A 282 11.90 -9.73 14.87
N ARG A 283 11.12 -9.06 15.72
CA ARG A 283 10.67 -9.64 16.99
C ARG A 283 9.75 -10.85 16.78
N PHE A 284 8.83 -10.76 15.83
CA PHE A 284 7.93 -11.87 15.49
C PHE A 284 8.72 -13.12 15.08
N LEU A 285 9.72 -12.96 14.22
CA LEU A 285 10.60 -14.04 13.77
C LEU A 285 11.52 -14.60 14.87
N SER A 286 11.95 -13.75 15.80
CA SER A 286 12.81 -14.15 16.91
C SER A 286 12.06 -14.82 18.08
N THR A 287 10.73 -14.80 18.07
CA THR A 287 9.92 -15.40 19.14
C THR A 287 9.55 -16.83 18.75
N PRO A 288 9.99 -17.86 19.49
CA PRO A 288 9.61 -19.23 19.17
C PRO A 288 8.08 -19.38 19.23
N PRO A 289 7.47 -20.20 18.34
CA PRO A 289 6.04 -20.45 18.40
C PRO A 289 5.67 -20.97 19.81
N PRO A 290 4.48 -20.56 20.32
CA PRO A 290 4.06 -21.06 21.63
C PRO A 290 4.09 -22.59 21.60
N SER A 291 4.86 -23.19 22.51
CA SER A 291 4.87 -24.63 22.70
C SER A 291 3.47 -25.07 23.13
N PHE A 292 2.75 -25.70 22.23
CA PHE A 292 1.51 -26.38 22.59
C PHE A 292 1.90 -27.54 23.53
N GLY A 293 1.70 -27.31 24.84
CA GLY A 293 1.76 -28.36 25.86
C GLY A 293 0.46 -29.14 25.91
#